data_5276cbba5ed3196b4bd46b8944fbac0a
#
_entry.id   5276cbba5ed3196b4bd46b8944fbac0a
#
_cell.length_a   1.000
_cell.length_b   1.000
_cell.length_c   1.000
_cell.angle_alpha   90.00
_cell.angle_beta   90.00
_cell.angle_gamma   90.00
#
_symmetry.space_group_name_H-M   'P 1'
#
loop_
_entity.id
_entity.type
_entity.pdbx_description
1 polymer ?
#
loop_
_entity_poly.entity_id
_entity_poly.type
_entity_poly.pdbx_seq_one_letter_code
_entity_poly.pdbx_strand_id
1 'polypeptide(L)'
;MEGLPDKNKVDYAMITHFHDDHMGCVRQMLPGDNGYGLSGITLVGEFLDFGTLIDRAYPDYDFPSKKKVDGANKGFMPEYHKFVEYKQSKGMKVEKFQIGGLNQIQLQHNPKKYRKNFEIRNLAANGEVWTGVGTEVVKQYKGDPTLFDENVNSCAIRITYGDFRYYNGGDLSGGNWPSYKSQERDMETGVAKVCGNVDVIKANHHGYYDTCNGFFLNTLSPEVVIIDARSNNHPVPSTMARMTDPLVWPDQGEFYITVDKAREKLSEELWSHFKPSEHIV
;
A
#
# COMPACT_ATOMS: atom_id res chain seq x y z
N MET A 1 1.81 -21.48 4.50
CA MET A 1 2.91 -20.87 5.29
C MET A 1 3.86 -21.95 5.83
N GLU A 2 4.32 -22.82 4.97
CA GLU A 2 5.37 -23.79 5.30
C GLU A 2 6.67 -23.05 5.63
N GLY A 3 7.36 -23.49 6.68
CA GLY A 3 8.63 -22.88 7.12
C GLY A 3 8.54 -21.75 8.15
N LEU A 4 7.35 -21.28 8.50
CA LEU A 4 7.18 -20.30 9.58
C LEU A 4 7.15 -21.02 10.96
N PRO A 5 7.71 -20.41 12.01
CA PRO A 5 7.71 -20.98 13.35
C PRO A 5 6.29 -21.23 13.91
N ASP A 6 5.36 -20.35 13.58
CA ASP A 6 3.93 -20.48 13.88
C ASP A 6 3.14 -20.27 12.58
N LYS A 7 2.51 -21.34 12.09
CA LYS A 7 1.79 -21.33 10.81
C LYS A 7 0.51 -20.48 10.83
N ASN A 8 -0.02 -20.19 12.01
CA ASN A 8 -1.28 -19.49 12.22
C ASN A 8 -1.09 -18.05 12.71
N LYS A 9 0.16 -17.58 12.80
CA LYS A 9 0.46 -16.25 13.31
C LYS A 9 1.36 -15.47 12.36
N VAL A 10 1.06 -14.17 12.21
CA VAL A 10 1.94 -13.18 11.62
C VAL A 10 2.25 -12.10 12.65
N ASP A 11 3.50 -11.65 12.68
CA ASP A 11 3.92 -10.65 13.67
C ASP A 11 3.23 -9.32 13.46
N TYR A 12 3.09 -8.91 12.18
CA TYR A 12 2.45 -7.66 11.79
C TYR A 12 1.50 -7.86 10.62
N ALA A 13 0.34 -7.19 10.69
CA ALA A 13 -0.55 -6.95 9.59
C ALA A 13 -0.69 -5.43 9.41
N MET A 14 -0.79 -4.94 8.16
CA MET A 14 -0.97 -3.52 7.89
C MET A 14 -2.08 -3.30 6.87
N ILE A 15 -3.01 -2.40 7.21
CA ILE A 15 -3.98 -1.84 6.28
C ILE A 15 -3.42 -0.53 5.76
N THR A 16 -3.10 -0.47 4.46
CA THR A 16 -2.52 0.72 3.86
C THR A 16 -3.51 1.88 3.86
N HIS A 17 -4.77 1.63 3.51
CA HIS A 17 -5.87 2.57 3.52
C HIS A 17 -7.21 1.83 3.52
N PHE A 18 -8.34 2.56 3.60
CA PHE A 18 -9.63 1.96 3.92
C PHE A 18 -10.57 1.71 2.72
N HIS A 19 -10.06 1.61 1.49
CA HIS A 19 -10.88 1.16 0.37
C HIS A 19 -11.27 -0.32 0.50
N ASP A 20 -12.38 -0.68 -0.16
CA ASP A 20 -13.01 -2.00 -0.05
C ASP A 20 -12.14 -3.13 -0.61
N ASP A 21 -11.29 -2.89 -1.57
CA ASP A 21 -10.37 -3.86 -2.16
C ASP A 21 -9.07 -4.05 -1.33
N HIS A 22 -8.81 -3.18 -0.34
CA HIS A 22 -7.66 -3.28 0.55
C HIS A 22 -7.98 -3.84 1.93
N MET A 23 -9.17 -3.60 2.46
CA MET A 23 -9.50 -4.03 3.81
C MET A 23 -10.69 -4.99 3.91
N GLY A 24 -11.56 -5.03 2.90
CA GLY A 24 -12.80 -5.80 2.88
C GLY A 24 -14.03 -4.95 2.63
N CYS A 25 -15.14 -5.58 2.29
CA CYS A 25 -16.35 -4.89 1.87
C CYS A 25 -17.64 -5.60 2.31
N VAL A 26 -18.72 -4.82 2.49
CA VAL A 26 -20.04 -5.34 2.88
C VAL A 26 -20.63 -6.28 1.84
N ARG A 27 -20.41 -6.01 0.53
CA ARG A 27 -21.01 -6.81 -0.56
C ARG A 27 -20.55 -8.27 -0.60
N GLN A 28 -19.38 -8.56 -0.06
CA GLN A 28 -18.79 -9.90 -0.03
C GLN A 28 -18.62 -10.41 1.41
N MET A 29 -19.37 -9.82 2.33
CA MET A 29 -19.30 -10.15 3.73
C MET A 29 -20.05 -11.44 4.03
N LEU A 30 -19.38 -12.33 4.75
CA LEU A 30 -19.95 -13.54 5.32
C LEU A 30 -20.31 -13.31 6.79
N PRO A 31 -21.28 -14.04 7.34
CA PRO A 31 -21.53 -14.00 8.77
C PRO A 31 -20.33 -14.55 9.53
N GLY A 32 -20.00 -13.95 10.68
CA GLY A 32 -18.96 -14.41 11.60
C GLY A 32 -19.53 -14.73 12.97
N ASP A 33 -18.92 -15.68 13.66
CA ASP A 33 -19.36 -16.14 14.98
C ASP A 33 -18.91 -15.22 16.13
N ASN A 34 -17.97 -14.30 15.85
CA ASN A 34 -17.33 -13.43 16.85
C ASN A 34 -17.95 -12.02 16.93
N GLY A 35 -19.15 -11.82 16.37
CA GLY A 35 -19.91 -10.58 16.46
C GLY A 35 -19.57 -9.53 15.40
N TYR A 36 -18.75 -9.87 14.40
CA TYR A 36 -18.44 -9.03 13.24
C TYR A 36 -18.53 -9.82 11.93
N GLY A 37 -18.78 -9.11 10.85
CA GLY A 37 -18.83 -9.70 9.51
C GLY A 37 -17.45 -10.00 8.94
N LEU A 38 -17.33 -11.06 8.14
CA LEU A 38 -16.09 -11.59 7.60
C LEU A 38 -15.90 -11.15 6.14
N SER A 39 -14.91 -10.29 5.90
CA SER A 39 -14.47 -9.90 4.56
C SER A 39 -13.05 -9.34 4.64
N GLY A 40 -12.21 -9.57 3.63
CA GLY A 40 -10.84 -9.04 3.62
C GLY A 40 -10.09 -9.34 4.91
N ILE A 41 -9.63 -8.29 5.61
CA ILE A 41 -8.79 -8.44 6.81
C ILE A 41 -9.51 -9.16 7.96
N THR A 42 -10.82 -8.98 8.11
CA THR A 42 -11.57 -9.67 9.18
C THR A 42 -11.69 -11.16 8.90
N LEU A 43 -11.83 -11.56 7.63
CA LEU A 43 -11.81 -12.97 7.22
C LEU A 43 -10.41 -13.57 7.39
N VAL A 44 -9.36 -12.86 6.96
CA VAL A 44 -7.97 -13.33 7.15
C VAL A 44 -7.67 -13.53 8.64
N GLY A 45 -8.14 -12.62 9.48
CA GLY A 45 -7.97 -12.69 10.92
C GLY A 45 -8.69 -13.86 11.62
N GLU A 46 -9.63 -14.56 10.95
CA GLU A 46 -10.18 -15.82 11.49
C GLU A 46 -9.20 -16.99 11.36
N PHE A 47 -8.31 -16.95 10.36
CA PHE A 47 -7.35 -18.01 10.09
C PHE A 47 -5.93 -17.71 10.60
N LEU A 48 -5.61 -16.42 10.75
CA LEU A 48 -4.29 -15.96 11.18
C LEU A 48 -4.42 -15.01 12.36
N ASP A 49 -3.67 -15.27 13.41
CA ASP A 49 -3.51 -14.32 14.50
C ASP A 49 -2.49 -13.24 14.11
N PHE A 50 -2.85 -11.99 14.35
CA PHE A 50 -1.95 -10.85 14.17
C PHE A 50 -1.34 -10.47 15.51
N GLY A 51 -0.01 -10.36 15.56
CA GLY A 51 0.68 -9.83 16.74
C GLY A 51 0.38 -8.34 16.92
N THR A 52 0.56 -7.56 15.83
CA THR A 52 0.22 -6.14 15.78
C THR A 52 -0.48 -5.82 14.46
N LEU A 53 -1.64 -5.20 14.52
CA LEU A 53 -2.32 -4.62 13.37
C LEU A 53 -1.97 -3.13 13.32
N ILE A 54 -1.56 -2.65 12.15
CA ILE A 54 -1.22 -1.25 11.92
C ILE A 54 -2.18 -0.68 10.88
N ASP A 55 -2.78 0.46 11.17
CA ASP A 55 -3.53 1.24 10.21
C ASP A 55 -3.22 2.75 10.30
N ARG A 56 -3.77 3.52 9.36
CA ARG A 56 -3.47 4.95 9.25
C ARG A 56 -4.18 5.85 10.27
N ALA A 57 -5.21 5.36 10.98
CA ALA A 57 -6.16 6.23 11.70
C ALA A 57 -6.47 5.81 13.14
N TYR A 58 -5.99 4.66 13.63
CA TYR A 58 -6.16 4.24 15.00
C TYR A 58 -5.65 5.31 16.00
N PRO A 59 -6.28 5.54 17.17
CA PRO A 59 -7.55 4.94 17.62
C PRO A 59 -8.79 5.76 17.22
N ASP A 60 -8.63 6.98 16.73
CA ASP A 60 -9.70 7.97 16.65
C ASP A 60 -10.56 7.84 15.38
N TYR A 61 -9.96 7.35 14.28
CA TYR A 61 -10.61 7.17 12.96
C TYR A 61 -11.34 8.43 12.47
N ASP A 62 -10.74 9.60 12.67
CA ASP A 62 -11.35 10.90 12.42
C ASP A 62 -10.63 11.76 11.36
N PHE A 63 -9.54 11.29 10.77
CA PHE A 63 -8.80 12.03 9.74
C PHE A 63 -9.14 11.55 8.32
N PRO A 64 -9.44 12.46 7.37
CA PRO A 64 -9.58 13.92 7.52
C PRO A 64 -10.89 14.32 8.20
N SER A 65 -11.83 13.44 8.33
CA SER A 65 -13.02 13.52 9.17
C SER A 65 -13.64 12.15 9.37
N LYS A 66 -14.37 11.94 10.49
CA LYS A 66 -15.05 10.67 10.76
C LYS A 66 -15.96 10.24 9.59
N LYS A 67 -16.72 11.18 9.02
CA LYS A 67 -17.61 10.92 7.86
C LYS A 67 -16.82 10.38 6.65
N LYS A 68 -15.61 10.87 6.41
CA LYS A 68 -14.76 10.40 5.31
C LYS A 68 -14.23 8.99 5.58
N VAL A 69 -13.78 8.72 6.79
CA VAL A 69 -13.32 7.39 7.20
C VAL A 69 -14.45 6.38 7.10
N ASP A 70 -15.61 6.68 7.70
CA ASP A 70 -16.78 5.79 7.66
C ASP A 70 -17.30 5.55 6.23
N GLY A 71 -17.11 6.51 5.34
CA GLY A 71 -17.51 6.42 3.92
C GLY A 71 -16.50 5.74 2.98
N ALA A 72 -15.25 5.55 3.41
CA ALA A 72 -14.16 5.10 2.55
C ALA A 72 -14.40 3.70 1.96
N ASN A 73 -15.05 2.81 2.69
CA ASN A 73 -15.31 1.41 2.30
C ASN A 73 -16.79 1.03 2.26
N LYS A 74 -17.64 2.01 1.98
CA LYS A 74 -19.08 1.78 1.74
C LYS A 74 -19.81 1.06 2.89
N GLY A 75 -19.39 1.33 4.15
CA GLY A 75 -20.06 0.85 5.35
C GLY A 75 -19.44 -0.36 6.05
N PHE A 76 -18.24 -0.78 5.67
CA PHE A 76 -17.54 -1.89 6.35
C PHE A 76 -16.81 -1.47 7.64
N MET A 77 -16.54 -0.17 7.86
CA MET A 77 -15.84 0.33 9.06
C MET A 77 -16.44 -0.15 10.39
N PRO A 78 -17.78 -0.22 10.59
CA PRO A 78 -18.32 -0.75 11.83
C PRO A 78 -17.91 -2.20 12.11
N GLU A 79 -17.82 -3.04 11.09
CA GLU A 79 -17.39 -4.44 11.25
C GLU A 79 -15.88 -4.53 11.53
N TYR A 80 -15.10 -3.68 10.88
CA TYR A 80 -13.67 -3.54 11.18
C TYR A 80 -13.41 -3.11 12.63
N HIS A 81 -14.16 -2.14 13.16
CA HIS A 81 -14.04 -1.72 14.57
C HIS A 81 -14.37 -2.85 15.54
N LYS A 82 -15.46 -3.59 15.33
CA LYS A 82 -15.80 -4.76 16.14
C LYS A 82 -14.71 -5.83 16.09
N PHE A 83 -14.15 -6.09 14.91
CA PHE A 83 -13.01 -7.00 14.75
C PHE A 83 -11.80 -6.54 15.55
N VAL A 84 -11.45 -5.26 15.47
CA VAL A 84 -10.34 -4.68 16.22
C VAL A 84 -10.56 -4.86 17.73
N GLU A 85 -11.71 -4.48 18.25
CA GLU A 85 -12.08 -4.63 19.66
C GLU A 85 -12.01 -6.10 20.11
N TYR A 86 -12.59 -7.01 19.34
CA TYR A 86 -12.55 -8.44 19.63
C TYR A 86 -11.13 -8.98 19.66
N LYS A 87 -10.33 -8.72 18.63
CA LYS A 87 -8.94 -9.22 18.54
C LYS A 87 -8.03 -8.58 19.60
N GLN A 88 -8.25 -7.33 19.98
CA GLN A 88 -7.54 -6.71 21.11
C GLN A 88 -7.87 -7.42 22.43
N SER A 89 -9.12 -7.83 22.66
CA SER A 89 -9.48 -8.63 23.83
C SER A 89 -8.79 -10.01 23.86
N LYS A 90 -8.29 -10.47 22.71
CA LYS A 90 -7.51 -11.72 22.57
C LYS A 90 -5.99 -11.49 22.54
N GLY A 91 -5.54 -10.25 22.73
CA GLY A 91 -4.12 -9.92 22.85
C GLY A 91 -3.45 -9.32 21.61
N MET A 92 -4.19 -9.11 20.51
CA MET A 92 -3.69 -8.35 19.36
C MET A 92 -3.40 -6.90 19.77
N LYS A 93 -2.26 -6.37 19.37
CA LYS A 93 -1.98 -4.92 19.47
C LYS A 93 -2.52 -4.22 18.24
N VAL A 94 -2.93 -2.95 18.40
CA VAL A 94 -3.30 -2.10 17.29
C VAL A 94 -2.57 -0.77 17.42
N GLU A 95 -1.96 -0.31 16.35
CA GLU A 95 -1.15 0.90 16.34
C GLU A 95 -1.50 1.77 15.13
N LYS A 96 -1.44 3.09 15.34
CA LYS A 96 -1.45 4.06 14.25
C LYS A 96 -0.11 4.02 13.53
N PHE A 97 -0.15 4.05 12.20
CA PHE A 97 1.06 4.14 11.39
C PHE A 97 1.86 5.42 11.71
N GLN A 98 3.13 5.26 12.03
CA GLN A 98 4.03 6.33 12.47
C GLN A 98 4.94 6.74 11.32
N ILE A 99 4.64 7.82 10.61
CA ILE A 99 5.48 8.33 9.52
C ILE A 99 6.87 8.67 10.05
N GLY A 100 7.92 8.34 9.28
CA GLY A 100 9.32 8.47 9.70
C GLY A 100 9.77 7.41 10.70
N GLY A 101 8.85 6.54 11.16
CA GLY A 101 9.16 5.46 12.08
C GLY A 101 10.13 4.44 11.46
N LEU A 102 11.11 4.01 12.26
CA LEU A 102 12.08 2.98 11.91
C LEU A 102 11.92 1.73 12.80
N ASN A 103 11.31 1.92 13.95
CA ASN A 103 11.22 0.90 14.97
C ASN A 103 9.80 0.36 15.18
N GLN A 104 8.83 0.79 14.38
CA GLN A 104 7.45 0.33 14.53
C GLN A 104 7.29 -1.12 14.05
N ILE A 105 7.90 -1.45 12.92
CA ILE A 105 7.86 -2.81 12.38
C ILE A 105 9.27 -3.38 12.48
N GLN A 106 9.45 -4.40 13.30
CA GLN A 106 10.75 -5.00 13.59
C GLN A 106 10.70 -6.51 13.47
N LEU A 107 11.81 -7.13 13.12
CA LEU A 107 11.94 -8.58 13.21
C LEU A 107 11.71 -9.07 14.62
N GLN A 108 10.79 -10.00 14.83
CA GLN A 108 10.49 -10.61 16.12
C GLN A 108 11.43 -11.78 16.40
N HIS A 109 11.91 -12.48 15.35
CA HIS A 109 12.81 -13.62 15.47
C HIS A 109 14.26 -13.21 15.21
N ASN A 110 15.13 -13.39 16.19
CA ASN A 110 16.56 -13.05 16.15
C ASN A 110 16.87 -11.58 15.77
N PRO A 111 16.18 -10.58 16.32
CA PRO A 111 16.32 -9.18 15.89
C PRO A 111 17.76 -8.67 16.06
N LYS A 112 18.50 -9.17 17.08
CA LYS A 112 19.91 -8.77 17.30
C LYS A 112 20.83 -9.21 16.16
N LYS A 113 20.56 -10.38 15.55
CA LYS A 113 21.34 -10.92 14.43
C LYS A 113 21.19 -10.08 13.17
N TYR A 114 19.97 -9.62 12.89
CA TYR A 114 19.63 -8.98 11.62
C TYR A 114 19.50 -7.45 11.66
N ARG A 115 19.55 -6.83 12.85
CA ARG A 115 19.30 -5.39 13.02
C ARG A 115 20.17 -4.45 12.19
N LYS A 116 21.33 -4.93 11.72
CA LYS A 116 22.21 -4.13 10.86
C LYS A 116 21.84 -4.25 9.37
N ASN A 117 21.09 -5.29 9.04
CA ASN A 117 20.80 -5.67 7.65
C ASN A 117 19.30 -5.60 7.33
N PHE A 118 18.45 -5.33 8.31
CA PHE A 118 17.00 -5.26 8.13
C PHE A 118 16.45 -3.96 8.69
N GLU A 119 15.70 -3.25 7.87
CA GLU A 119 15.03 -2.01 8.21
C GLU A 119 13.67 -1.94 7.51
N ILE A 120 12.64 -1.47 8.21
CA ILE A 120 11.40 -1.01 7.60
C ILE A 120 11.22 0.46 7.94
N ARG A 121 11.26 1.29 6.91
CA ARG A 121 11.06 2.74 7.03
C ARG A 121 9.64 3.11 6.62
N ASN A 122 8.91 3.76 7.51
CA ASN A 122 7.61 4.33 7.24
C ASN A 122 7.79 5.68 6.51
N LEU A 123 7.30 5.78 5.28
CA LEU A 123 7.60 6.92 4.40
C LEU A 123 6.50 7.97 4.36
N ALA A 124 5.23 7.54 4.28
CA ALA A 124 4.11 8.46 4.11
C ALA A 124 2.81 7.88 4.63
N ALA A 125 1.88 8.72 5.04
CA ALA A 125 0.47 8.44 5.27
C ALA A 125 -0.32 9.75 5.41
N ASN A 126 -1.65 9.71 5.25
CA ASN A 126 -2.54 10.83 5.59
C ASN A 126 -2.15 12.17 4.91
N GLY A 127 -1.62 12.13 3.68
CA GLY A 127 -1.20 13.32 2.95
C GLY A 127 0.14 13.92 3.40
N GLU A 128 0.85 13.26 4.30
CA GLU A 128 2.15 13.66 4.83
C GLU A 128 3.24 12.69 4.40
N VAL A 129 4.48 13.20 4.27
CA VAL A 129 5.67 12.43 3.90
C VAL A 129 6.78 12.72 4.89
N TRP A 130 7.57 11.70 5.22
CA TRP A 130 8.81 11.84 5.99
C TRP A 130 9.79 12.78 5.27
N THR A 131 10.53 13.61 6.03
CA THR A 131 11.47 14.58 5.46
C THR A 131 12.85 14.00 5.12
N GLY A 132 13.13 12.76 5.53
CA GLY A 132 14.48 12.18 5.50
C GLY A 132 15.25 12.37 6.80
N VAL A 133 14.75 13.13 7.76
CA VAL A 133 15.42 13.47 9.02
C VAL A 133 14.60 13.00 10.22
N GLY A 134 15.20 12.18 11.09
CA GLY A 134 14.56 11.70 12.31
C GLY A 134 13.17 11.12 12.04
N THR A 135 12.15 11.69 12.69
CA THR A 135 10.74 11.39 12.47
C THR A 135 9.95 12.61 11.98
N GLU A 136 10.66 13.61 11.45
CA GLU A 136 10.03 14.82 10.93
C GLU A 136 9.19 14.53 9.69
N VAL A 137 8.05 15.21 9.58
CA VAL A 137 7.10 15.05 8.47
C VAL A 137 6.80 16.39 7.81
N VAL A 138 6.45 16.33 6.53
CA VAL A 138 6.00 17.50 5.76
C VAL A 138 4.66 17.17 5.11
N LYS A 139 3.75 18.14 5.12
CA LYS A 139 2.50 18.05 4.39
C LYS A 139 2.79 18.07 2.88
N GLN A 140 2.61 16.93 2.23
CA GLN A 140 2.80 16.76 0.79
C GLN A 140 1.53 17.08 0.02
N TYR A 141 0.37 16.61 0.48
CA TYR A 141 -0.91 16.96 -0.11
C TYR A 141 -1.20 18.45 0.09
N LYS A 142 -1.44 19.16 -1.00
CA LYS A 142 -1.63 20.63 -1.01
C LYS A 142 -3.08 21.05 -1.17
N GLY A 143 -3.97 20.13 -1.41
CA GLY A 143 -5.39 20.39 -1.57
C GLY A 143 -6.14 20.56 -0.24
N ASP A 144 -7.45 20.76 -0.35
CA ASP A 144 -8.36 20.78 0.79
C ASP A 144 -8.47 19.38 1.42
N PRO A 145 -8.15 19.21 2.70
CA PRO A 145 -8.25 17.91 3.38
C PRO A 145 -9.65 17.30 3.35
N THR A 146 -10.70 18.12 3.27
CA THR A 146 -12.09 17.63 3.16
C THR A 146 -12.39 16.98 1.81
N LEU A 147 -11.54 17.21 0.81
CA LEU A 147 -11.63 16.62 -0.53
C LEU A 147 -10.63 15.48 -0.72
N PHE A 148 -9.96 15.03 0.31
CA PHE A 148 -9.08 13.88 0.24
C PHE A 148 -9.81 12.69 -0.36
N ASP A 149 -9.19 12.12 -1.37
CA ASP A 149 -9.40 10.74 -1.77
C ASP A 149 -8.70 9.84 -0.77
N GLU A 150 -9.29 8.71 -0.45
CA GLU A 150 -8.74 7.76 0.50
C GLU A 150 -7.35 7.26 0.07
N ASN A 151 -7.08 7.15 -1.22
CA ASN A 151 -5.80 6.72 -1.78
C ASN A 151 -4.62 7.59 -1.32
N VAL A 152 -4.82 8.92 -1.25
CA VAL A 152 -3.79 9.87 -0.77
C VAL A 152 -3.37 9.59 0.68
N ASN A 153 -4.22 8.91 1.45
CA ASN A 153 -3.95 8.57 2.84
C ASN A 153 -3.15 7.27 3.02
N SER A 154 -2.83 6.55 1.94
CA SER A 154 -2.15 5.25 2.02
C SER A 154 -0.85 5.31 2.81
N CYS A 155 -0.64 4.29 3.64
CA CYS A 155 0.62 4.05 4.32
C CYS A 155 1.66 3.53 3.32
N ALA A 156 2.79 4.21 3.20
CA ALA A 156 3.90 3.80 2.36
C ALA A 156 5.10 3.39 3.20
N ILE A 157 5.72 2.28 2.82
CA ILE A 157 6.92 1.75 3.47
C ILE A 157 8.03 1.42 2.46
N ARG A 158 9.27 1.45 2.95
CA ARG A 158 10.40 0.80 2.30
C ARG A 158 10.95 -0.27 3.23
N ILE A 159 11.06 -1.49 2.71
CA ILE A 159 11.75 -2.61 3.37
C ILE A 159 13.16 -2.69 2.81
N THR A 160 14.16 -2.78 3.67
CA THR A 160 15.55 -3.02 3.31
C THR A 160 16.04 -4.30 4.00
N TYR A 161 16.63 -5.23 3.22
CA TYR A 161 17.27 -6.41 3.75
C TYR A 161 18.62 -6.65 3.05
N GLY A 162 19.70 -6.33 3.72
CA GLY A 162 21.02 -6.26 3.09
C GLY A 162 21.02 -5.19 1.99
N ASP A 163 21.34 -5.59 0.78
CA ASP A 163 21.33 -4.70 -0.39
C ASP A 163 19.95 -4.63 -1.06
N PHE A 164 19.04 -5.59 -0.76
CA PHE A 164 17.70 -5.63 -1.32
C PHE A 164 16.75 -4.60 -0.71
N ARG A 165 16.01 -3.88 -1.55
CA ARG A 165 15.03 -2.87 -1.18
C ARG A 165 13.71 -3.08 -1.89
N TYR A 166 12.62 -3.04 -1.13
CA TYR A 166 11.26 -3.17 -1.63
C TYR A 166 10.42 -1.97 -1.20
N TYR A 167 9.67 -1.40 -2.13
CA TYR A 167 8.71 -0.32 -1.85
C TYR A 167 7.27 -0.80 -2.01
N ASN A 168 6.42 -0.40 -1.05
CA ASN A 168 4.97 -0.52 -1.13
C ASN A 168 4.31 0.76 -0.63
N GLY A 169 3.53 1.42 -1.47
CA GLY A 169 2.82 2.67 -1.15
C GLY A 169 1.30 2.53 -1.13
N GLY A 170 0.76 1.29 -1.11
CA GLY A 170 -0.69 1.12 -1.26
C GLY A 170 -1.18 1.73 -2.57
N ASP A 171 -2.09 2.69 -2.46
CA ASP A 171 -2.68 3.38 -3.61
C ASP A 171 -2.33 4.87 -3.68
N LEU A 172 -1.13 5.23 -3.20
CA LEU A 172 -0.67 6.61 -3.27
C LEU A 172 -0.78 7.19 -4.68
N SER A 173 -1.31 8.41 -4.78
CA SER A 173 -1.46 9.14 -6.04
C SER A 173 -0.15 9.81 -6.46
N GLY A 174 0.13 9.79 -7.76
CA GLY A 174 1.26 10.49 -8.40
C GLY A 174 0.87 11.76 -9.16
N GLY A 175 -0.38 12.22 -8.98
CA GLY A 175 -0.82 13.49 -9.56
C GLY A 175 -1.07 13.49 -11.08
N ASN A 176 -1.07 12.33 -11.73
CA ASN A 176 -1.25 12.23 -13.20
C ASN A 176 -2.72 12.27 -13.65
N TRP A 177 -3.64 12.59 -12.77
CA TRP A 177 -5.06 12.70 -13.11
C TRP A 177 -5.27 13.84 -14.13
N PRO A 178 -6.14 13.67 -15.13
CA PRO A 178 -6.38 14.69 -16.15
C PRO A 178 -7.25 15.85 -15.61
N SER A 179 -6.77 16.54 -14.59
CA SER A 179 -7.38 17.75 -14.05
C SER A 179 -6.30 18.73 -13.57
N TYR A 180 -6.63 20.02 -13.52
CA TYR A 180 -5.71 21.05 -13.04
C TYR A 180 -5.32 20.91 -11.56
N LYS A 181 -6.09 20.13 -10.78
CA LYS A 181 -5.81 19.85 -9.36
C LYS A 181 -5.03 18.55 -9.13
N SER A 182 -4.64 17.87 -10.18
CA SER A 182 -3.93 16.60 -10.06
C SER A 182 -2.62 16.71 -9.27
N GLN A 183 -1.88 17.81 -9.47
CA GLN A 183 -0.62 18.06 -8.76
C GLN A 183 -0.78 18.25 -7.25
N GLU A 184 -1.96 18.69 -6.77
CA GLU A 184 -2.25 18.80 -5.35
C GLU A 184 -2.25 17.42 -4.66
N ARG A 185 -2.50 16.36 -5.44
CA ARG A 185 -2.62 14.96 -4.98
C ARG A 185 -1.32 14.16 -5.15
N ASP A 186 -0.25 14.78 -5.63
CA ASP A 186 1.02 14.10 -5.91
C ASP A 186 1.77 13.76 -4.63
N MET A 187 1.56 12.55 -4.14
CA MET A 187 2.29 11.96 -3.03
C MET A 187 3.56 11.25 -3.48
N GLU A 188 3.56 10.67 -4.71
CA GLU A 188 4.69 9.90 -5.23
C GLU A 188 5.97 10.72 -5.33
N THR A 189 5.89 11.96 -5.82
CA THR A 189 7.07 12.84 -5.91
C THR A 189 7.68 13.13 -4.54
N GLY A 190 6.86 13.31 -3.51
CA GLY A 190 7.33 13.50 -2.13
C GLY A 190 8.02 12.26 -1.59
N VAL A 191 7.39 11.10 -1.76
CA VAL A 191 7.91 9.80 -1.32
C VAL A 191 9.21 9.45 -2.06
N ALA A 192 9.28 9.67 -3.36
CA ALA A 192 10.46 9.36 -4.16
C ALA A 192 11.72 10.05 -3.64
N LYS A 193 11.61 11.32 -3.22
CA LYS A 193 12.75 12.10 -2.67
C LYS A 193 13.39 11.50 -1.44
N VAL A 194 12.65 10.71 -0.66
CA VAL A 194 13.12 10.14 0.62
C VAL A 194 13.24 8.62 0.59
N CYS A 195 12.62 7.97 -0.38
CA CYS A 195 12.72 6.53 -0.59
C CYS A 195 14.07 6.15 -1.20
N GLY A 196 14.53 6.87 -2.24
CA GLY A 196 15.68 6.52 -3.05
C GLY A 196 15.46 5.28 -3.91
N ASN A 197 16.53 4.75 -4.51
CA ASN A 197 16.47 3.54 -5.33
C ASN A 197 15.97 2.33 -4.55
N VAL A 198 15.21 1.47 -5.26
CA VAL A 198 14.74 0.19 -4.75
C VAL A 198 14.82 -0.88 -5.86
N ASP A 199 14.93 -2.15 -5.50
CA ASP A 199 15.00 -3.24 -6.48
C ASP A 199 13.59 -3.63 -6.96
N VAL A 200 12.60 -3.56 -6.09
CA VAL A 200 11.23 -3.96 -6.39
C VAL A 200 10.22 -2.91 -5.89
N ILE A 201 9.24 -2.61 -6.71
CA ILE A 201 8.05 -1.85 -6.28
C ILE A 201 6.76 -2.64 -6.50
N LYS A 202 5.80 -2.47 -5.59
CA LYS A 202 4.39 -2.63 -5.92
C LYS A 202 3.93 -1.35 -6.61
N ALA A 203 3.34 -1.45 -7.80
CA ALA A 203 2.77 -0.28 -8.48
C ALA A 203 1.67 0.34 -7.62
N ASN A 204 1.75 1.64 -7.35
CA ASN A 204 0.72 2.33 -6.59
C ASN A 204 -0.62 2.24 -7.32
N HIS A 205 -1.71 2.15 -6.57
CA HIS A 205 -3.09 2.13 -7.06
C HIS A 205 -3.28 1.17 -8.25
N HIS A 206 -2.63 0.00 -8.16
CA HIS A 206 -2.71 -1.07 -9.17
C HIS A 206 -2.38 -0.61 -10.61
N GLY A 207 -1.60 0.46 -10.76
CA GLY A 207 -1.30 1.06 -12.06
C GLY A 207 -2.45 1.89 -12.65
N TYR A 208 -3.25 2.57 -11.82
CA TYR A 208 -4.31 3.46 -12.29
C TYR A 208 -3.77 4.78 -12.87
N TYR A 209 -4.63 5.64 -13.45
CA TYR A 209 -4.23 6.86 -14.18
C TYR A 209 -3.29 7.77 -13.41
N ASP A 210 -3.54 7.92 -12.12
CA ASP A 210 -2.96 8.92 -11.24
C ASP A 210 -1.66 8.47 -10.60
N THR A 211 -1.05 7.38 -11.05
CA THR A 211 0.10 6.78 -10.39
C THR A 211 1.28 6.51 -11.32
N CYS A 212 2.39 6.07 -10.75
CA CYS A 212 3.63 5.76 -11.45
C CYS A 212 4.11 6.95 -12.29
N ASN A 213 4.22 8.14 -11.68
CA ASN A 213 4.71 9.32 -12.39
C ASN A 213 6.19 9.17 -12.78
N GLY A 214 6.63 9.92 -13.81
CA GLY A 214 7.98 9.78 -14.34
C GLY A 214 9.08 10.10 -13.31
N PHE A 215 8.87 11.09 -12.43
CA PHE A 215 9.83 11.41 -11.39
C PHE A 215 9.98 10.26 -10.38
N PHE A 216 8.86 9.64 -9.96
CA PHE A 216 8.85 8.49 -9.07
C PHE A 216 9.58 7.30 -9.70
N LEU A 217 9.24 6.92 -10.93
CA LEU A 217 9.86 5.80 -11.64
C LEU A 217 11.38 6.01 -11.80
N ASN A 218 11.80 7.19 -12.27
CA ASN A 218 13.22 7.50 -12.45
C ASN A 218 13.99 7.54 -11.13
N THR A 219 13.37 8.03 -10.06
CA THR A 219 14.05 8.16 -8.75
C THR A 219 14.19 6.82 -8.05
N LEU A 220 13.14 5.99 -8.09
CA LEU A 220 13.19 4.66 -7.49
C LEU A 220 13.95 3.67 -8.36
N SER A 221 13.91 3.84 -9.68
CA SER A 221 14.56 3.03 -10.71
C SER A 221 14.54 1.51 -10.39
N PRO A 222 13.34 0.91 -10.21
CA PRO A 222 13.23 -0.48 -9.78
C PRO A 222 13.64 -1.46 -10.88
N GLU A 223 14.26 -2.58 -10.52
CA GLU A 223 14.49 -3.70 -11.43
C GLU A 223 13.20 -4.49 -11.72
N VAL A 224 12.25 -4.48 -10.78
CA VAL A 224 10.98 -5.21 -10.89
C VAL A 224 9.81 -4.35 -10.45
N VAL A 225 8.77 -4.31 -11.28
CA VAL A 225 7.47 -3.71 -10.97
C VAL A 225 6.40 -4.79 -10.87
N ILE A 226 5.78 -4.89 -9.69
CA ILE A 226 4.65 -5.78 -9.44
C ILE A 226 3.35 -5.00 -9.55
N ILE A 227 2.44 -5.46 -10.43
CA ILE A 227 1.12 -4.89 -10.61
C ILE A 227 0.09 -5.88 -10.11
N ASP A 228 -0.36 -5.70 -8.88
CA ASP A 228 -1.36 -6.52 -8.21
C ASP A 228 -2.77 -6.03 -8.55
N ALA A 229 -3.29 -6.38 -9.70
CA ALA A 229 -4.62 -5.96 -10.13
C ALA A 229 -5.63 -7.11 -10.02
N ARG A 230 -6.88 -6.77 -9.66
CA ARG A 230 -7.99 -7.73 -9.56
C ARG A 230 -8.95 -7.64 -10.74
N SER A 231 -9.10 -6.46 -11.32
CA SER A 231 -10.15 -6.19 -12.31
C SER A 231 -9.56 -5.71 -13.64
N ASN A 232 -10.42 -5.70 -14.66
CA ASN A 232 -10.07 -5.14 -15.95
C ASN A 232 -10.01 -3.60 -15.97
N ASN A 233 -10.22 -2.92 -14.84
CA ASN A 233 -10.09 -1.46 -14.73
C ASN A 233 -8.67 -1.02 -14.35
N HIS A 234 -7.85 -1.94 -13.86
CA HIS A 234 -6.46 -1.72 -13.47
C HIS A 234 -5.61 -2.86 -14.03
N PRO A 235 -4.38 -2.59 -14.45
CA PRO A 235 -3.83 -1.26 -14.74
C PRO A 235 -4.52 -0.61 -15.95
N VAL A 236 -4.31 0.71 -16.12
CA VAL A 236 -4.82 1.42 -17.29
C VAL A 236 -3.76 1.55 -18.38
N PRO A 237 -4.15 1.54 -19.69
CA PRO A 237 -3.19 1.58 -20.79
C PRO A 237 -2.22 2.76 -20.73
N SER A 238 -2.68 3.94 -20.32
CA SER A 238 -1.83 5.14 -20.21
C SER A 238 -0.73 5.03 -19.15
N THR A 239 -0.98 4.35 -18.05
CA THR A 239 0.04 4.09 -17.02
C THR A 239 1.02 3.03 -17.48
N MET A 240 0.54 1.96 -18.12
CA MET A 240 1.41 0.94 -18.68
C MET A 240 2.32 1.51 -19.77
N ALA A 241 1.77 2.33 -20.68
CA ALA A 241 2.57 3.03 -21.71
C ALA A 241 3.64 3.94 -21.06
N ARG A 242 3.30 4.68 -20.00
CA ARG A 242 4.27 5.53 -19.28
C ARG A 242 5.39 4.71 -18.64
N MET A 243 5.07 3.56 -18.04
CA MET A 243 6.06 2.68 -17.41
C MET A 243 7.02 2.05 -18.43
N THR A 244 6.56 1.83 -19.66
CA THR A 244 7.36 1.23 -20.74
C THR A 244 7.98 2.24 -21.70
N ASP A 245 7.77 3.55 -21.50
CA ASP A 245 8.35 4.60 -22.33
C ASP A 245 9.78 4.92 -21.86
N PRO A 246 10.82 4.64 -22.69
CA PRO A 246 12.20 4.94 -22.34
C PRO A 246 12.52 6.44 -22.22
N LEU A 247 11.66 7.32 -22.73
CA LEU A 247 11.79 8.77 -22.52
C LEU A 247 11.31 9.19 -21.13
N VAL A 248 10.41 8.41 -20.52
CA VAL A 248 9.91 8.64 -19.17
C VAL A 248 10.79 7.95 -18.14
N TRP A 249 11.18 6.73 -18.43
CA TRP A 249 12.01 5.91 -17.54
C TRP A 249 13.02 5.08 -18.35
N PRO A 250 14.26 5.57 -18.54
CA PRO A 250 15.26 4.92 -19.38
C PRO A 250 15.70 3.52 -18.91
N ASP A 251 15.83 3.33 -17.61
CA ASP A 251 16.34 2.09 -17.00
C ASP A 251 15.17 1.13 -16.67
N GLN A 252 14.37 0.81 -17.67
CA GLN A 252 13.18 -0.02 -17.51
C GLN A 252 13.49 -1.37 -16.87
N GLY A 253 12.70 -1.71 -15.84
CA GLY A 253 12.75 -3.03 -15.20
C GLY A 253 11.81 -4.06 -15.84
N GLU A 254 11.66 -5.18 -15.18
CA GLU A 254 10.70 -6.23 -15.54
C GLU A 254 9.32 -5.95 -14.92
N PHE A 255 8.26 -6.22 -15.68
CA PHE A 255 6.89 -5.99 -15.22
C PHE A 255 6.16 -7.32 -15.01
N TYR A 256 5.65 -7.53 -13.80
CA TYR A 256 4.83 -8.68 -13.45
C TYR A 256 3.42 -8.23 -13.12
N ILE A 257 2.41 -8.90 -13.70
CA ILE A 257 1.00 -8.57 -13.51
C ILE A 257 0.21 -9.81 -13.09
N THR A 258 -0.69 -9.65 -12.11
CA THR A 258 -1.47 -10.75 -11.54
C THR A 258 -2.75 -11.09 -12.31
N VAL A 259 -3.11 -10.33 -13.35
CA VAL A 259 -4.33 -10.55 -14.14
C VAL A 259 -4.10 -10.44 -15.64
N ASP A 260 -4.60 -11.41 -16.40
CA ASP A 260 -4.56 -11.41 -17.85
C ASP A 260 -5.57 -10.46 -18.50
N LYS A 261 -6.61 -10.07 -17.79
CA LYS A 261 -7.70 -9.24 -18.33
C LYS A 261 -7.25 -7.85 -18.79
N ALA A 262 -6.14 -7.35 -18.29
CA ALA A 262 -5.53 -6.11 -18.77
C ALA A 262 -5.15 -6.19 -20.26
N ARG A 263 -4.82 -7.39 -20.75
CA ARG A 263 -4.49 -7.64 -22.17
C ARG A 263 -5.57 -7.19 -23.14
N GLU A 264 -6.84 -7.34 -22.77
CA GLU A 264 -7.97 -6.96 -23.64
C GLU A 264 -7.99 -5.48 -24.03
N LYS A 265 -7.28 -4.63 -23.27
CA LYS A 265 -7.24 -3.17 -23.44
C LYS A 265 -5.95 -2.65 -24.04
N LEU A 266 -4.99 -3.52 -24.29
CA LEU A 266 -3.64 -3.17 -24.68
C LEU A 266 -3.34 -3.63 -26.11
N SER A 267 -2.47 -2.88 -26.82
CA SER A 267 -1.85 -3.40 -28.04
C SER A 267 -0.98 -4.61 -27.71
N GLU A 268 -0.79 -5.52 -28.66
CA GLU A 268 0.13 -6.66 -28.50
C GLU A 268 1.56 -6.19 -28.19
N GLU A 269 2.00 -5.09 -28.80
CA GLU A 269 3.30 -4.47 -28.52
C GLU A 269 3.42 -4.09 -27.04
N LEU A 270 2.46 -3.31 -26.50
CA LEU A 270 2.48 -2.87 -25.12
C LEU A 270 2.37 -4.06 -24.15
N TRP A 271 1.51 -5.03 -24.46
CA TRP A 271 1.36 -6.24 -23.62
C TRP A 271 2.63 -7.08 -23.56
N SER A 272 3.45 -7.09 -24.62
CA SER A 272 4.69 -7.88 -24.66
C SER A 272 5.72 -7.52 -23.58
N HIS A 273 5.61 -6.32 -22.99
CA HIS A 273 6.47 -5.89 -21.88
C HIS A 273 6.06 -6.50 -20.54
N PHE A 274 4.87 -7.08 -20.41
CA PHE A 274 4.31 -7.53 -19.13
C PHE A 274 4.30 -9.06 -19.05
N LYS A 275 4.70 -9.57 -17.89
CA LYS A 275 4.72 -11.00 -17.60
C LYS A 275 3.51 -11.35 -16.72
N PRO A 276 2.47 -12.03 -17.25
CA PRO A 276 1.37 -12.52 -16.42
C PRO A 276 1.89 -13.54 -15.42
N SER A 277 1.49 -13.40 -14.15
CA SER A 277 1.86 -14.36 -13.12
C SER A 277 0.78 -14.42 -12.04
N GLU A 278 0.30 -15.63 -11.76
CA GLU A 278 -0.61 -15.85 -10.62
C GLU A 278 0.15 -15.77 -9.28
N HIS A 279 1.43 -16.13 -9.30
CA HIS A 279 2.32 -16.11 -8.15
C HIS A 279 3.67 -15.49 -8.54
N ILE A 280 4.07 -14.46 -7.80
CA ILE A 280 5.38 -13.81 -7.92
C ILE A 280 6.20 -14.27 -6.72
N VAL A 281 7.20 -15.11 -6.97
CA VAL A 281 8.05 -15.73 -5.94
C VAL A 281 9.46 -15.20 -6.07
#